data_30ca81254173232f6e69d0a39c6a6a53
#
_entry.id   30ca81254173232f6e69d0a39c6a6a53
#
_cell.length_a   1.000
_cell.length_b   1.000
_cell.length_c   1.000
_cell.angle_alpha   90.00
_cell.angle_beta   90.00
_cell.angle_gamma   90.00
#
_symmetry.space_group_name_H-M   'P 1'
#
loop_
_entity.id
_entity.type
_entity.pdbx_description
1 polymer ?
#
loop_
_entity_poly.entity_id
_entity_poly.type
_entity_poly.pdbx_seq_one_letter_code
_entity_poly.pdbx_strand_id
1 'polypeptide(L)'
;MTADWTGALGRARAHSPFLAQGLNRLPALEALLATGDGEGALAWAKAAGDGAPTVASALRREKQALAVALALGDLAGAFALTRVVGELSAFADRALDAAIADAIRSRVSDAEPAG
;
A
#
# COMPACT_ATOMS: atom_id res chain seq x y z
N MET A 1 -4.97 -19.01 17.01
CA MET A 1 -5.50 -19.41 15.69
C MET A 1 -4.53 -18.98 14.60
N THR A 2 -4.16 -19.89 13.72
CA THR A 2 -3.20 -19.60 12.66
C THR A 2 -3.89 -18.88 11.51
N ALA A 3 -3.26 -17.85 10.96
CA ALA A 3 -3.78 -17.16 9.81
C ALA A 3 -3.80 -18.07 8.56
N ASP A 4 -4.82 -17.94 7.75
CA ASP A 4 -5.00 -18.76 6.53
C ASP A 4 -4.64 -17.93 5.28
N TRP A 5 -3.36 -17.75 5.05
CA TRP A 5 -2.89 -16.96 3.91
C TRP A 5 -3.17 -17.64 2.57
N THR A 6 -2.99 -18.98 2.50
CA THR A 6 -3.24 -19.72 1.27
C THR A 6 -4.71 -19.62 0.87
N GLY A 7 -5.62 -19.83 1.82
CA GLY A 7 -7.05 -19.70 1.58
C GLY A 7 -7.44 -18.28 1.19
N ALA A 8 -6.85 -17.30 1.86
CA ALA A 8 -7.12 -15.88 1.57
C ALA A 8 -6.69 -15.53 0.14
N LEU A 9 -5.51 -15.94 -0.29
CA LEU A 9 -5.03 -15.71 -1.66
C LEU A 9 -5.96 -16.35 -2.69
N GLY A 10 -6.39 -17.59 -2.44
CA GLY A 10 -7.31 -18.30 -3.33
C GLY A 10 -8.65 -17.58 -3.45
N ARG A 11 -9.24 -17.15 -2.32
CA ARG A 11 -10.49 -16.43 -2.31
C ARG A 11 -10.39 -15.07 -3.00
N ALA A 12 -9.28 -14.35 -2.75
CA ALA A 12 -9.05 -13.07 -3.37
C ALA A 12 -8.99 -13.18 -4.89
N ARG A 13 -8.24 -14.15 -5.40
CA ARG A 13 -8.11 -14.37 -6.85
C ARG A 13 -9.43 -14.79 -7.48
N ALA A 14 -10.24 -15.59 -6.78
CA ALA A 14 -11.49 -16.13 -7.30
C ALA A 14 -12.61 -15.08 -7.29
N HIS A 15 -12.63 -14.19 -6.30
CA HIS A 15 -13.82 -13.35 -6.03
C HIS A 15 -13.57 -11.85 -6.08
N SER A 16 -12.32 -11.40 -6.19
CA SER A 16 -12.01 -9.97 -6.20
C SER A 16 -11.11 -9.61 -7.39
N PRO A 17 -11.68 -9.06 -8.47
CA PRO A 17 -10.87 -8.60 -9.60
C PRO A 17 -9.79 -7.60 -9.20
N PHE A 18 -10.10 -6.69 -8.27
CA PHE A 18 -9.14 -5.71 -7.77
C PHE A 18 -7.94 -6.39 -7.12
N LEU A 19 -8.19 -7.36 -6.23
CA LEU A 19 -7.12 -8.06 -5.53
C LEU A 19 -6.33 -8.97 -6.47
N ALA A 20 -7.01 -9.65 -7.40
CA ALA A 20 -6.35 -10.50 -8.39
C ALA A 20 -5.39 -9.68 -9.26
N GLN A 21 -5.84 -8.53 -9.73
CA GLN A 21 -4.98 -7.64 -10.53
C GLN A 21 -3.83 -7.08 -9.71
N GLY A 22 -4.11 -6.68 -8.47
CA GLY A 22 -3.07 -6.16 -7.58
C GLY A 22 -1.98 -7.18 -7.32
N LEU A 23 -2.35 -8.42 -7.05
CA LEU A 23 -1.38 -9.50 -6.84
C LEU A 23 -0.55 -9.76 -8.10
N ASN A 24 -1.17 -9.73 -9.27
CA ASN A 24 -0.45 -9.92 -10.53
C ASN A 24 0.55 -8.80 -10.82
N ARG A 25 0.22 -7.57 -10.44
CA ARG A 25 1.08 -6.40 -10.66
C ARG A 25 2.22 -6.32 -9.64
N LEU A 26 2.06 -6.96 -8.48
CA LEU A 26 2.99 -6.85 -7.36
C LEU A 26 3.49 -8.25 -6.94
N PRO A 27 4.27 -8.91 -7.82
CA PRO A 27 4.70 -10.30 -7.55
C PRO A 27 5.56 -10.43 -6.29
N ALA A 28 6.34 -9.42 -5.94
CA ALA A 28 7.12 -9.45 -4.70
C ALA A 28 6.23 -9.44 -3.47
N LEU A 29 5.15 -8.64 -3.51
CA LEU A 29 4.16 -8.61 -2.43
C LEU A 29 3.43 -9.96 -2.33
N GLU A 30 3.02 -10.51 -3.47
CA GLU A 30 2.37 -11.82 -3.50
C GLU A 30 3.26 -12.89 -2.86
N ALA A 31 4.55 -12.88 -3.17
CA ALA A 31 5.48 -13.85 -2.62
C ALA A 31 5.55 -13.76 -1.09
N LEU A 32 5.59 -12.55 -0.53
CA LEU A 32 5.58 -12.35 0.92
C LEU A 32 4.30 -12.87 1.55
N LEU A 33 3.16 -12.57 0.93
CA LEU A 33 1.86 -13.04 1.42
C LEU A 33 1.75 -14.57 1.34
N ALA A 34 2.26 -15.17 0.27
CA ALA A 34 2.24 -16.61 0.08
C ALA A 34 3.04 -17.35 1.14
N THR A 35 4.12 -16.74 1.65
CA THR A 35 4.91 -17.32 2.73
C THR A 35 4.33 -17.02 4.11
N GLY A 36 3.25 -16.25 4.19
CA GLY A 36 2.63 -15.89 5.45
C GLY A 36 3.32 -14.75 6.18
N ASP A 37 4.18 -14.00 5.51
CA ASP A 37 4.90 -12.88 6.12
C ASP A 37 4.10 -11.59 5.99
N GLY A 38 3.05 -11.46 6.80
CA GLY A 38 2.18 -10.30 6.77
C GLY A 38 2.88 -9.01 7.17
N GLU A 39 3.77 -9.06 8.16
CA GLU A 39 4.52 -7.87 8.59
C GLU A 39 5.52 -7.44 7.51
N GLY A 40 6.19 -8.41 6.88
CA GLY A 40 7.06 -8.14 5.74
C GLY A 40 6.30 -7.53 4.56
N ALA A 41 5.09 -8.03 4.30
CA ALA A 41 4.23 -7.49 3.25
C ALA A 41 3.86 -6.03 3.52
N LEU A 42 3.52 -5.70 4.77
CA LEU A 42 3.23 -4.30 5.15
C LEU A 42 4.46 -3.41 4.99
N ALA A 43 5.62 -3.88 5.42
CA ALA A 43 6.86 -3.12 5.28
C ALA A 43 7.19 -2.88 3.80
N TRP A 44 7.01 -3.90 2.97
CA TRP A 44 7.22 -3.78 1.53
C TRP A 44 6.26 -2.76 0.92
N ALA A 45 4.99 -2.82 1.32
CA ALA A 45 3.97 -1.89 0.83
C ALA A 45 4.31 -0.44 1.19
N LYS A 46 4.77 -0.21 2.41
CA LYS A 46 5.13 1.14 2.87
C LYS A 46 6.33 1.72 2.12
N ALA A 47 7.17 0.87 1.55
CA ALA A 47 8.32 1.27 0.76
C ALA A 47 8.04 1.25 -0.75
N ALA A 48 6.84 0.87 -1.18
CA ALA A 48 6.53 0.66 -2.60
C ALA A 48 6.63 1.93 -3.44
N GLY A 49 6.53 3.09 -2.82
CA GLY A 49 6.68 4.38 -3.50
C GLY A 49 8.11 4.84 -3.70
N ASP A 50 9.07 4.17 -3.08
CA ASP A 50 10.48 4.57 -3.16
C ASP A 50 10.96 4.50 -4.61
N GLY A 51 11.67 5.54 -5.04
CA GLY A 51 12.18 5.62 -6.40
C GLY A 51 11.15 6.07 -7.44
N ALA A 52 9.93 6.37 -7.05
CA ALA A 52 8.92 6.87 -7.98
C ALA A 52 9.29 8.30 -8.44
N PRO A 53 8.98 8.66 -9.70
CA PRO A 53 9.40 9.95 -10.26
C PRO A 53 8.69 11.16 -9.65
N THR A 54 7.51 10.98 -9.09
CA THR A 54 6.72 12.08 -8.47
C THR A 54 6.14 11.64 -7.15
N VAL A 55 5.79 12.62 -6.31
CA VAL A 55 5.08 12.36 -5.04
C VAL A 55 3.75 11.68 -5.32
N ALA A 56 3.01 12.14 -6.32
CA ALA A 56 1.72 11.54 -6.68
C ALA A 56 1.86 10.06 -7.06
N SER A 57 2.86 9.71 -7.88
CA SER A 57 3.06 8.31 -8.27
C SER A 57 3.56 7.46 -7.10
N ALA A 58 4.38 8.03 -6.21
CA ALA A 58 4.83 7.35 -5.00
C ALA A 58 3.65 6.98 -4.10
N LEU A 59 2.76 7.94 -3.88
CA LEU A 59 1.58 7.72 -3.04
C LEU A 59 0.62 6.70 -3.65
N ARG A 60 0.45 6.72 -4.98
CA ARG A 60 -0.40 5.73 -5.64
C ARG A 60 0.15 4.31 -5.50
N ARG A 61 1.48 4.15 -5.66
CA ARG A 61 2.13 2.84 -5.50
C ARG A 61 1.97 2.33 -4.07
N GLU A 62 2.22 3.17 -3.10
CA GLU A 62 2.07 2.79 -1.69
C GLU A 62 0.62 2.44 -1.36
N LYS A 63 -0.32 3.27 -1.80
CA LYS A 63 -1.76 3.04 -1.56
C LYS A 63 -2.20 1.71 -2.12
N GLN A 64 -1.81 1.40 -3.36
CA GLN A 64 -2.21 0.15 -4.00
C GLN A 64 -1.62 -1.05 -3.27
N ALA A 65 -0.33 -1.01 -2.96
CA ALA A 65 0.33 -2.11 -2.27
C ALA A 65 -0.25 -2.31 -0.87
N LEU A 66 -0.46 -1.21 -0.14
CA LEU A 66 -1.01 -1.26 1.21
C LEU A 66 -2.44 -1.81 1.21
N ALA A 67 -3.27 -1.39 0.25
CA ALA A 67 -4.63 -1.88 0.14
C ALA A 67 -4.67 -3.40 -0.08
N VAL A 68 -3.81 -3.91 -0.96
CA VAL A 68 -3.71 -5.35 -1.22
C VAL A 68 -3.24 -6.09 0.02
N ALA A 69 -2.16 -5.62 0.66
CA ALA A 69 -1.59 -6.28 1.84
C ALA A 69 -2.59 -6.32 3.00
N LEU A 70 -3.27 -5.20 3.26
CA LEU A 70 -4.25 -5.12 4.35
C LEU A 70 -5.48 -5.98 4.07
N ALA A 71 -5.97 -5.97 2.83
CA ALA A 71 -7.13 -6.78 2.47
C ALA A 71 -6.82 -8.28 2.61
N LEU A 72 -5.66 -8.72 2.15
CA LEU A 72 -5.25 -10.11 2.29
C LEU A 72 -5.05 -10.49 3.75
N GLY A 73 -4.44 -9.61 4.55
CA GLY A 73 -4.26 -9.84 5.97
C GLY A 73 -5.59 -9.96 6.73
N ASP A 74 -6.56 -9.14 6.35
CA ASP A 74 -7.92 -9.22 6.90
C ASP A 74 -8.57 -10.56 6.51
N LEU A 75 -8.54 -10.92 5.24
CA LEU A 75 -9.09 -12.17 4.76
C LEU A 75 -8.44 -13.39 5.39
N ALA A 76 -7.15 -13.33 5.65
CA ALA A 76 -6.41 -14.42 6.28
C ALA A 76 -6.65 -14.51 7.78
N GLY A 77 -7.26 -13.49 8.38
CA GLY A 77 -7.43 -13.43 9.83
C GLY A 77 -6.17 -13.02 10.57
N ALA A 78 -5.17 -12.49 9.86
CA ALA A 78 -3.90 -12.07 10.46
C ALA A 78 -3.95 -10.67 11.05
N PHE A 79 -4.75 -9.77 10.44
CA PHE A 79 -4.85 -8.38 10.89
C PHE A 79 -6.25 -8.11 11.41
N ALA A 80 -6.33 -7.67 12.68
CA ALA A 80 -7.59 -7.24 13.26
C ALA A 80 -8.05 -5.93 12.61
N LEU A 81 -9.35 -5.65 12.67
CA LEU A 81 -9.92 -4.44 12.10
C LEU A 81 -9.22 -3.17 12.61
N THR A 82 -8.91 -3.12 13.91
CA THR A 82 -8.20 -1.98 14.49
C THR A 82 -6.84 -1.77 13.85
N ARG A 83 -6.14 -2.86 13.52
CA ARG A 83 -4.84 -2.78 12.84
C ARG A 83 -5.01 -2.24 11.41
N VAL A 84 -6.00 -2.76 10.67
CA VAL A 84 -6.28 -2.31 9.31
C VAL A 84 -6.62 -0.82 9.28
N VAL A 85 -7.53 -0.39 10.14
CA VAL A 85 -7.93 1.03 10.24
C VAL A 85 -6.74 1.90 10.64
N GLY A 86 -5.93 1.45 11.60
CA GLY A 86 -4.75 2.19 12.05
C GLY A 86 -3.73 2.39 10.94
N GLU A 87 -3.46 1.35 10.16
CA GLU A 87 -2.51 1.44 9.04
C GLU A 87 -3.03 2.38 7.93
N LEU A 88 -4.32 2.30 7.61
CA LEU A 88 -4.92 3.19 6.61
C LEU A 88 -4.91 4.64 7.08
N SER A 89 -5.22 4.88 8.35
CA SER A 89 -5.19 6.23 8.91
C SER A 89 -3.78 6.81 8.91
N ALA A 90 -2.80 6.01 9.29
CA ALA A 90 -1.40 6.44 9.26
C ALA A 90 -0.94 6.78 7.84
N PHE A 91 -1.34 5.96 6.86
CA PHE A 91 -1.05 6.25 5.45
C PHE A 91 -1.70 7.56 5.02
N ALA A 92 -2.97 7.77 5.35
CA ALA A 92 -3.70 8.97 4.97
C ALA A 92 -3.02 10.23 5.53
N ASP A 93 -2.56 10.18 6.78
CA ASP A 93 -1.85 11.30 7.39
C ASP A 93 -0.53 11.59 6.68
N ARG A 94 0.26 10.56 6.40
CA ARG A 94 1.53 10.72 5.66
C ARG A 94 1.29 11.23 4.24
N ALA A 95 0.26 10.71 3.58
CA ALA A 95 -0.07 11.11 2.21
C ALA A 95 -0.50 12.57 2.15
N LEU A 96 -1.29 13.02 3.10
CA LEU A 96 -1.71 14.42 3.18
C LEU A 96 -0.50 15.33 3.42
N ASP A 97 0.36 15.00 4.38
CA ASP A 97 1.56 15.78 4.66
C ASP A 97 2.48 15.85 3.44
N ALA A 98 2.67 14.74 2.75
CA ALA A 98 3.54 14.68 1.56
C ALA A 98 2.94 15.50 0.41
N ALA A 99 1.62 15.44 0.22
CA ALA A 99 0.94 16.18 -0.83
C ALA A 99 0.99 17.69 -0.56
N ILE A 100 0.80 18.09 0.70
CA ILE A 100 0.89 19.50 1.09
C ILE A 100 2.32 20.02 0.88
N ALA A 101 3.32 19.28 1.32
CA ALA A 101 4.72 19.66 1.15
C ALA A 101 5.08 19.80 -0.33
N ASP A 102 4.62 18.86 -1.16
CA ASP A 102 4.87 18.90 -2.60
C ASP A 102 4.18 20.12 -3.26
N ALA A 103 2.94 20.40 -2.86
CA ALA A 103 2.20 21.57 -3.38
C ALA A 103 2.89 22.87 -3.00
N ILE A 104 3.41 22.97 -1.77
CA ILE A 104 4.14 24.16 -1.33
C ILE A 104 5.41 24.32 -2.14
N ARG A 105 6.20 23.25 -2.31
CA ARG A 105 7.43 23.30 -3.12
C ARG A 105 7.15 23.73 -4.55
N SER A 106 6.10 23.21 -5.15
CA SER A 106 5.71 23.55 -6.51
C SER A 106 5.32 25.02 -6.62
N ARG A 107 4.59 25.54 -5.63
CA ARG A 107 4.19 26.95 -5.59
C ARG A 107 5.39 27.87 -5.42
N VAL A 108 6.30 27.51 -4.53
CA VAL A 108 7.52 28.32 -4.31
C VAL A 108 8.36 28.35 -5.58
N SER A 109 8.52 27.21 -6.24
CA SER A 109 9.26 27.13 -7.50
C SER A 109 8.63 27.99 -8.59
N ASP A 110 7.28 27.93 -8.72
CA ASP A 110 6.54 28.71 -9.72
C ASP A 110 6.52 30.20 -9.41
N ALA A 111 6.59 30.56 -8.13
CA ALA A 111 6.55 31.95 -7.69
C ALA A 111 7.90 32.64 -7.79
N GLU A 112 9.00 31.91 -7.93
CA GLU A 112 10.32 32.50 -8.05
C GLU A 112 10.42 33.35 -9.32
N PRO A 113 10.86 34.61 -9.20
CA PRO A 113 11.01 35.45 -10.38
C PRO A 113 12.06 34.85 -11.31
N ALA A 114 11.71 34.78 -12.58
CA ALA A 114 12.65 34.36 -13.60
C ALA A 114 13.79 35.39 -13.71
N GLY A 115 14.96 34.94 -13.57
CA GLY A 115 16.13 35.75 -13.82
C GLY A 115 16.91 36.20 -12.72
#